data_4eac548c4d81c4c142f7bf6fb9313c7a
#
_entry.id   4eac548c4d81c4c142f7bf6fb9313c7a
#
_cell.length_a   1.000
_cell.length_b   1.000
_cell.length_c   1.000
_cell.angle_alpha   90.00
_cell.angle_beta   90.00
_cell.angle_gamma   90.00
#
_symmetry.space_group_name_H-M   'P 1'
#
loop_
_entity.id
_entity.type
_entity.pdbx_description
1 polymer ?
#
loop_
_entity_poly.entity_id
_entity_poly.type
_entity_poly.pdbx_seq_one_letter_code
_entity_poly.pdbx_strand_id
1 'polypeptide(L)'
;MSAVYTPTTTGGAVSGTQAGALRPSFIGLVRGELFKMWRQWTTRIMLGIVVLFTFAPYALILTSSNFKDNITSSPVNTIYTILEIAMTIFRIFGGIALLVITARAIGLEYQQGTIRILLARGVGRVQLLSAKLTAVVVVALAMIVGSVILNAILLVFDFAVVYGQGSAFSSLTSDFWSHIWAYAFTVLVSMVATILLAACVTVVGRSLSFGLTAAMSWFPADNFAVLVFFLVGRLTKSDLWDKIPAYFLGPILNQLPTAYVSNLLVSMSTPVGTVKVPVAPNTVGLAPFVSYDATHAFVITAIYCVAFAAIAFYLTWRRDVLE
;
A
#
# COMPACT_ATOMS: atom_id res chain seq x y z
N MET A 1 54.72 -16.04 -59.43
CA MET A 1 54.40 -14.61 -59.37
C MET A 1 53.31 -14.41 -58.31
N SER A 2 53.70 -14.06 -57.09
CA SER A 2 52.79 -13.83 -55.96
C SER A 2 52.57 -12.33 -55.86
N ALA A 3 51.33 -11.87 -56.08
CA ALA A 3 50.94 -10.49 -55.91
C ALA A 3 50.72 -10.22 -54.42
N VAL A 4 51.54 -9.35 -53.85
CA VAL A 4 51.40 -8.83 -52.48
C VAL A 4 50.32 -7.76 -52.49
N TYR A 5 49.21 -8.02 -51.77
CA TYR A 5 48.15 -7.05 -51.58
C TYR A 5 48.49 -6.16 -50.38
N THR A 6 48.83 -4.91 -50.60
CA THR A 6 49.01 -3.89 -49.56
C THR A 6 47.66 -3.18 -49.31
N PRO A 7 47.06 -3.24 -48.09
CA PRO A 7 45.85 -2.46 -47.79
C PRO A 7 46.26 -1.02 -47.53
N THR A 8 45.75 -0.11 -48.36
CA THR A 8 45.78 1.33 -48.13
C THR A 8 44.85 1.71 -47.01
N THR A 9 45.39 1.98 -45.85
CA THR A 9 44.69 2.57 -44.72
C THR A 9 44.45 4.07 -44.99
N THR A 10 43.30 4.41 -45.57
CA THR A 10 42.78 5.77 -45.54
C THR A 10 42.24 6.00 -44.13
N GLY A 11 43.06 6.56 -43.27
CA GLY A 11 42.65 7.05 -41.93
C GLY A 11 41.75 8.26 -42.05
N GLY A 12 40.45 8.02 -42.26
CA GLY A 12 39.43 9.00 -41.97
C GLY A 12 39.29 9.11 -40.44
N ALA A 13 39.85 10.16 -39.84
CA ALA A 13 39.55 10.52 -38.46
C ALA A 13 38.05 10.81 -38.39
N VAL A 14 37.28 9.78 -37.99
CA VAL A 14 35.94 9.99 -37.50
C VAL A 14 36.10 10.78 -36.21
N SER A 15 35.88 12.12 -36.34
CA SER A 15 35.72 12.99 -35.18
C SER A 15 34.54 12.44 -34.37
N GLY A 16 34.89 11.59 -33.42
CA GLY A 16 33.92 11.10 -32.43
C GLY A 16 33.36 12.31 -31.69
N THR A 17 32.24 12.79 -32.18
CA THR A 17 31.35 13.60 -31.34
C THR A 17 31.16 12.76 -30.06
N GLN A 18 31.86 13.13 -28.99
CA GLN A 18 31.60 12.61 -27.68
C GLN A 18 30.12 12.91 -27.41
N ALA A 19 29.25 11.98 -27.77
CA ALA A 19 27.88 11.98 -27.27
C ALA A 19 28.04 11.90 -25.76
N GLY A 20 28.01 13.08 -25.13
CA GLY A 20 28.06 13.20 -23.71
C GLY A 20 27.05 12.20 -23.17
N ALA A 21 27.52 11.22 -22.42
CA ALA A 21 26.70 10.14 -21.92
C ALA A 21 25.50 10.79 -21.21
N LEU A 22 24.37 10.85 -21.91
CA LEU A 22 23.13 11.42 -21.40
C LEU A 22 22.80 10.60 -20.16
N ARG A 23 23.07 11.17 -18.98
CA ARG A 23 22.70 10.52 -17.72
C ARG A 23 21.19 10.26 -17.76
N PRO A 24 20.75 9.02 -17.53
CA PRO A 24 19.32 8.70 -17.63
C PRO A 24 18.53 9.58 -16.67
N SER A 25 17.53 10.29 -17.21
CA SER A 25 16.64 11.15 -16.44
C SER A 25 15.87 10.33 -15.42
N PHE A 26 15.79 10.80 -14.19
CA PHE A 26 15.00 10.14 -13.13
C PHE A 26 13.53 9.95 -13.54
N ILE A 27 12.91 10.98 -14.12
CA ILE A 27 11.52 10.91 -14.62
C ILE A 27 11.39 9.87 -15.73
N GLY A 28 12.38 9.78 -16.64
CA GLY A 28 12.43 8.75 -17.67
C GLY A 28 12.47 7.33 -17.10
N LEU A 29 13.23 7.12 -16.01
CA LEU A 29 13.28 5.84 -15.30
C LEU A 29 11.93 5.52 -14.64
N VAL A 30 11.31 6.45 -13.94
CA VAL A 30 9.98 6.27 -13.32
C VAL A 30 8.94 5.91 -14.38
N ARG A 31 8.91 6.65 -15.49
CA ARG A 31 7.98 6.36 -16.59
C ARG A 31 8.22 4.98 -17.21
N GLY A 32 9.47 4.60 -17.37
CA GLY A 32 9.84 3.26 -17.84
C GLY A 32 9.38 2.15 -16.91
N GLU A 33 9.54 2.32 -15.58
CA GLU A 33 9.07 1.36 -14.59
C GLU A 33 7.53 1.27 -14.56
N LEU A 34 6.81 2.40 -14.64
CA LEU A 34 5.35 2.42 -14.73
C LEU A 34 4.85 1.68 -15.98
N PHE A 35 5.47 1.93 -17.13
CA PHE A 35 5.11 1.24 -18.37
C PHE A 35 5.35 -0.26 -18.28
N LYS A 36 6.47 -0.68 -17.69
CA LYS A 36 6.81 -2.09 -17.44
C LYS A 36 5.79 -2.76 -16.52
N MET A 37 5.42 -2.12 -15.39
CA MET A 37 4.41 -2.63 -14.47
C MET A 37 3.05 -2.78 -15.16
N TRP A 38 2.62 -1.81 -15.96
CA TRP A 38 1.35 -1.85 -16.66
C TRP A 38 1.25 -3.01 -17.68
N ARG A 39 2.37 -3.37 -18.32
CA ARG A 39 2.42 -4.49 -19.26
C ARG A 39 2.47 -5.87 -18.59
N GLN A 40 2.77 -5.95 -17.30
CA GLN A 40 2.86 -7.23 -16.59
C GLN A 40 1.45 -7.77 -16.27
N TRP A 41 1.18 -9.00 -16.68
CA TRP A 41 -0.06 -9.70 -16.36
C TRP A 41 -0.35 -9.76 -14.86
N THR A 42 0.66 -10.00 -14.03
CA THR A 42 0.51 -10.05 -12.57
C THR A 42 -0.06 -8.74 -12.01
N THR A 43 0.43 -7.58 -12.48
CA THR A 43 -0.08 -6.27 -12.06
C THR A 43 -1.56 -6.13 -12.40
N ARG A 44 -1.95 -6.51 -13.63
CA ARG A 44 -3.35 -6.45 -14.07
C ARG A 44 -4.26 -7.37 -13.26
N ILE A 45 -3.80 -8.60 -12.98
CA ILE A 45 -4.54 -9.56 -12.15
C ILE A 45 -4.69 -9.02 -10.73
N MET A 46 -3.62 -8.48 -10.12
CA MET A 46 -3.69 -7.90 -8.78
C MET A 46 -4.66 -6.72 -8.72
N LEU A 47 -4.62 -5.82 -9.70
CA LEU A 47 -5.57 -4.71 -9.79
C LEU A 47 -7.02 -5.21 -9.99
N GLY A 48 -7.21 -6.23 -10.83
CA GLY A 48 -8.52 -6.88 -11.01
C GLY A 48 -9.07 -7.50 -9.72
N ILE A 49 -8.22 -8.15 -8.94
CA ILE A 49 -8.56 -8.69 -7.62
C ILE A 49 -8.98 -7.56 -6.67
N VAL A 50 -8.23 -6.46 -6.62
CA VAL A 50 -8.58 -5.31 -5.77
C VAL A 50 -9.96 -4.74 -6.16
N VAL A 51 -10.21 -4.55 -7.45
CA VAL A 51 -11.52 -4.10 -7.94
C VAL A 51 -12.61 -5.08 -7.56
N LEU A 52 -12.42 -6.39 -7.79
CA LEU A 52 -13.39 -7.44 -7.45
C LEU A 52 -13.77 -7.40 -5.96
N PHE A 53 -12.76 -7.32 -5.07
CA PHE A 53 -13.02 -7.28 -3.64
C PHE A 53 -13.62 -5.94 -3.17
N THR A 54 -13.41 -4.84 -3.90
CA THR A 54 -14.10 -3.57 -3.62
C THR A 54 -15.60 -3.67 -3.92
N PHE A 55 -16.02 -4.50 -4.86
CA PHE A 55 -17.44 -4.77 -5.12
C PHE A 55 -18.12 -5.65 -4.07
N ALA A 56 -17.37 -6.50 -3.38
CA ALA A 56 -17.93 -7.51 -2.48
C ALA A 56 -18.87 -6.95 -1.39
N PRO A 57 -18.54 -5.88 -0.64
CA PRO A 57 -19.44 -5.32 0.37
C PRO A 57 -20.75 -4.82 -0.24
N TYR A 58 -20.73 -4.20 -1.41
CA TYR A 58 -21.92 -3.71 -2.10
C TYR A 58 -22.83 -4.84 -2.54
N ALA A 59 -22.27 -5.92 -3.10
CA ALA A 59 -23.03 -7.11 -3.47
C ALA A 59 -23.66 -7.79 -2.24
N LEU A 60 -22.98 -7.81 -1.08
CA LEU A 60 -23.51 -8.37 0.16
C LEU A 60 -24.66 -7.53 0.72
N ILE A 61 -24.62 -6.20 0.56
CA ILE A 61 -25.69 -5.29 0.98
C ILE A 61 -26.98 -5.60 0.23
N LEU A 62 -26.90 -5.83 -1.06
CA LEU A 62 -28.07 -6.16 -1.91
C LEU A 62 -28.78 -7.45 -1.48
N THR A 63 -28.07 -8.39 -0.86
CA THR A 63 -28.60 -9.68 -0.42
C THR A 63 -29.07 -9.73 1.02
N SER A 64 -28.71 -8.73 1.83
CA SER A 64 -28.97 -8.72 3.29
C SER A 64 -30.22 -7.91 3.64
N SER A 65 -31.24 -8.55 4.22
CA SER A 65 -32.44 -7.87 4.72
C SER A 65 -32.14 -6.82 5.81
N ASN A 66 -31.21 -7.13 6.71
CA ASN A 66 -30.82 -6.22 7.80
C ASN A 66 -30.26 -4.87 7.27
N PHE A 67 -29.52 -4.88 6.16
CA PHE A 67 -29.04 -3.66 5.55
C PHE A 67 -30.16 -2.83 4.93
N LYS A 68 -31.17 -3.47 4.33
CA LYS A 68 -32.33 -2.79 3.79
C LYS A 68 -33.08 -1.99 4.87
N ASP A 69 -33.29 -2.59 6.03
CA ASP A 69 -33.97 -1.96 7.15
C ASP A 69 -33.11 -0.78 7.72
N ASN A 70 -31.80 -0.95 7.79
CA ASN A 70 -30.88 0.10 8.21
C ASN A 70 -30.79 1.26 7.21
N ILE A 71 -30.84 1.01 5.91
CA ILE A 71 -30.85 2.07 4.89
C ILE A 71 -32.11 2.94 5.01
N THR A 72 -33.25 2.33 5.35
CA THR A 72 -34.49 3.07 5.50
C THR A 72 -34.60 3.83 6.82
N SER A 73 -34.07 3.25 7.91
CA SER A 73 -34.16 3.85 9.26
C SER A 73 -33.05 4.87 9.56
N SER A 74 -31.84 4.63 9.07
CA SER A 74 -30.67 5.49 9.34
C SER A 74 -29.69 5.52 8.16
N PRO A 75 -30.06 6.16 7.04
CA PRO A 75 -29.32 6.09 5.77
C PRO A 75 -27.89 6.65 5.89
N VAL A 76 -27.68 7.76 6.58
CA VAL A 76 -26.37 8.40 6.73
C VAL A 76 -25.41 7.50 7.49
N ASN A 77 -25.85 6.91 8.61
CA ASN A 77 -25.00 6.01 9.39
C ASN A 77 -24.63 4.75 8.59
N THR A 78 -25.56 4.27 7.77
CA THR A 78 -25.33 3.14 6.87
C THR A 78 -24.30 3.48 5.80
N ILE A 79 -24.30 4.69 5.24
CA ILE A 79 -23.28 5.18 4.29
C ILE A 79 -21.89 5.12 4.93
N TYR A 80 -21.72 5.62 6.15
CA TYR A 80 -20.43 5.56 6.86
C TYR A 80 -19.96 4.13 7.07
N THR A 81 -20.85 3.25 7.54
CA THR A 81 -20.51 1.84 7.80
C THR A 81 -20.06 1.10 6.54
N ILE A 82 -20.78 1.29 5.43
CA ILE A 82 -20.46 0.67 4.14
C ILE A 82 -19.11 1.15 3.61
N LEU A 83 -18.87 2.46 3.66
CA LEU A 83 -17.60 3.04 3.22
C LEU A 83 -16.42 2.54 4.07
N GLU A 84 -16.60 2.46 5.38
CA GLU A 84 -15.57 1.95 6.28
C GLU A 84 -15.22 0.48 5.99
N ILE A 85 -16.22 -0.36 5.77
CA ILE A 85 -16.03 -1.76 5.38
C ILE A 85 -15.32 -1.84 4.02
N ALA A 86 -15.81 -1.10 3.02
CA ALA A 86 -15.27 -1.12 1.67
C ALA A 86 -13.81 -0.62 1.62
N MET A 87 -13.50 0.45 2.34
CA MET A 87 -12.14 0.99 2.44
C MET A 87 -11.20 0.07 3.24
N THR A 88 -11.71 -0.63 4.26
CA THR A 88 -10.94 -1.65 4.99
C THR A 88 -10.57 -2.81 4.07
N ILE A 89 -11.53 -3.32 3.30
CA ILE A 89 -11.29 -4.38 2.31
C ILE A 89 -10.29 -3.91 1.25
N PHE A 90 -10.50 -2.70 0.71
CA PHE A 90 -9.56 -2.09 -0.24
C PHE A 90 -8.14 -1.98 0.33
N ARG A 91 -7.98 -1.54 1.58
CA ARG A 91 -6.68 -1.45 2.26
C ARG A 91 -5.98 -2.80 2.34
N ILE A 92 -6.70 -3.87 2.70
CA ILE A 92 -6.13 -5.22 2.84
C ILE A 92 -5.69 -5.75 1.45
N PHE A 93 -6.61 -5.81 0.49
CA PHE A 93 -6.31 -6.37 -0.82
C PHE A 93 -5.38 -5.46 -1.65
N GLY A 94 -5.52 -4.14 -1.52
CA GLY A 94 -4.60 -3.17 -2.10
C GLY A 94 -3.19 -3.28 -1.52
N GLY A 95 -3.07 -3.49 -0.20
CA GLY A 95 -1.81 -3.77 0.46
C GLY A 95 -1.15 -5.04 -0.08
N ILE A 96 -1.88 -6.15 -0.16
CA ILE A 96 -1.39 -7.42 -0.75
C ILE A 96 -0.95 -7.21 -2.21
N ALA A 97 -1.74 -6.50 -3.01
CA ALA A 97 -1.37 -6.20 -4.39
C ALA A 97 -0.07 -5.40 -4.49
N LEU A 98 0.10 -4.39 -3.64
CA LEU A 98 1.32 -3.57 -3.60
C LEU A 98 2.54 -4.36 -3.09
N LEU A 99 2.38 -5.28 -2.13
CA LEU A 99 3.44 -6.21 -1.73
C LEU A 99 3.94 -7.01 -2.93
N VAL A 100 3.01 -7.62 -3.67
CA VAL A 100 3.34 -8.43 -4.84
C VAL A 100 3.98 -7.59 -5.93
N ILE A 101 3.42 -6.44 -6.26
CA ILE A 101 3.94 -5.53 -7.30
C ILE A 101 5.36 -5.05 -6.93
N THR A 102 5.57 -4.63 -5.68
CA THR A 102 6.88 -4.15 -5.21
C THR A 102 7.94 -5.25 -5.21
N ALA A 103 7.61 -6.41 -4.65
CA ALA A 103 8.53 -7.55 -4.63
C ALA A 103 8.90 -8.00 -6.04
N ARG A 104 7.96 -7.99 -6.99
CA ARG A 104 8.23 -8.30 -8.40
C ARG A 104 9.05 -7.22 -9.10
N ALA A 105 8.75 -5.95 -8.87
CA ALA A 105 9.48 -4.83 -9.50
C ALA A 105 10.97 -4.84 -9.13
N ILE A 106 11.30 -5.30 -7.94
CA ILE A 106 12.68 -5.38 -7.44
C ILE A 106 13.26 -6.79 -7.66
N GLY A 107 12.53 -7.81 -7.22
CA GLY A 107 13.02 -9.19 -7.16
C GLY A 107 13.27 -9.84 -8.52
N LEU A 108 12.45 -9.54 -9.54
CA LEU A 108 12.64 -10.06 -10.89
C LEU A 108 13.98 -9.62 -11.49
N GLU A 109 14.42 -8.39 -11.23
CA GLU A 109 15.68 -7.90 -11.78
C GLU A 109 16.90 -8.57 -11.12
N TYR A 110 16.80 -8.89 -9.83
CA TYR A 110 17.81 -9.72 -9.17
C TYR A 110 17.86 -11.12 -9.78
N GLN A 111 16.70 -11.74 -9.95
CA GLN A 111 16.60 -13.10 -10.47
C GLN A 111 17.04 -13.23 -11.93
N GLN A 112 16.75 -12.22 -12.76
CA GLN A 112 17.11 -12.21 -14.18
C GLN A 112 18.50 -11.60 -14.46
N GLY A 113 19.20 -11.08 -13.44
CA GLY A 113 20.49 -10.41 -13.62
C GLY A 113 20.44 -9.09 -14.40
N THR A 114 19.25 -8.58 -14.71
CA THR A 114 19.07 -7.36 -15.53
C THR A 114 19.57 -6.10 -14.83
N ILE A 115 19.70 -6.11 -13.50
CA ILE A 115 20.34 -5.04 -12.73
C ILE A 115 21.75 -4.72 -13.26
N ARG A 116 22.55 -5.74 -13.62
CA ARG A 116 23.91 -5.55 -14.14
C ARG A 116 23.91 -4.74 -15.44
N ILE A 117 22.97 -5.02 -16.33
CA ILE A 117 22.83 -4.34 -17.61
C ILE A 117 22.44 -2.86 -17.41
N LEU A 118 21.53 -2.57 -16.47
CA LEU A 118 21.11 -1.21 -16.17
C LEU A 118 22.25 -0.38 -15.55
N LEU A 119 23.02 -0.99 -14.66
CA LEU A 119 24.21 -0.36 -14.06
C LEU A 119 25.30 -0.08 -15.10
N ALA A 120 25.53 -1.02 -16.01
CA ALA A 120 26.48 -0.82 -17.11
C ALA A 120 26.09 0.34 -18.06
N ARG A 121 24.80 0.67 -18.12
CA ARG A 121 24.29 1.86 -18.86
C ARG A 121 24.38 3.15 -18.08
N GLY A 122 25.06 3.17 -16.91
CA GLY A 122 25.29 4.40 -16.13
C GLY A 122 24.15 4.81 -15.19
N VAL A 123 23.15 3.94 -14.96
CA VAL A 123 22.10 4.19 -13.97
C VAL A 123 22.67 3.95 -12.56
N GLY A 124 22.54 4.94 -11.66
CA GLY A 124 22.95 4.77 -10.26
C GLY A 124 22.07 3.74 -9.53
N ARG A 125 22.68 2.91 -8.67
CA ARG A 125 21.96 1.86 -7.89
C ARG A 125 20.82 2.45 -7.06
N VAL A 126 21.11 3.50 -6.29
CA VAL A 126 20.14 4.22 -5.46
C VAL A 126 19.08 4.91 -6.33
N GLN A 127 19.49 5.47 -7.46
CA GLN A 127 18.58 6.11 -8.41
C GLN A 127 17.59 5.09 -9.00
N LEU A 128 18.03 3.90 -9.32
CA LEU A 128 17.16 2.82 -9.82
C LEU A 128 16.15 2.39 -8.76
N LEU A 129 16.58 2.14 -7.51
CA LEU A 129 15.69 1.75 -6.44
C LEU A 129 14.66 2.86 -6.14
N SER A 130 15.11 4.12 -6.05
CA SER A 130 14.20 5.25 -5.82
C SER A 130 13.19 5.43 -6.96
N ALA A 131 13.60 5.25 -8.22
CA ALA A 131 12.68 5.29 -9.35
C ALA A 131 11.60 4.20 -9.28
N LYS A 132 11.97 2.98 -8.87
CA LYS A 132 11.03 1.87 -8.66
C LYS A 132 10.05 2.16 -7.54
N LEU A 133 10.54 2.58 -6.37
CA LEU A 133 9.68 2.94 -5.24
C LEU A 133 8.72 4.08 -5.60
N THR A 134 9.21 5.12 -6.28
CA THR A 134 8.36 6.21 -6.77
C THR A 134 7.29 5.69 -7.73
N ALA A 135 7.63 4.81 -8.67
CA ALA A 135 6.66 4.23 -9.59
C ALA A 135 5.58 3.42 -8.85
N VAL A 136 5.95 2.62 -7.83
CA VAL A 136 4.98 1.86 -7.04
C VAL A 136 4.09 2.79 -6.20
N VAL A 137 4.64 3.87 -5.64
CA VAL A 137 3.85 4.89 -4.92
C VAL A 137 2.85 5.57 -5.86
N VAL A 138 3.23 5.89 -7.10
CA VAL A 138 2.29 6.41 -8.11
C VAL A 138 1.17 5.42 -8.40
N VAL A 139 1.47 4.12 -8.50
CA VAL A 139 0.45 3.06 -8.63
C VAL A 139 -0.47 3.03 -7.41
N ALA A 140 0.08 3.14 -6.18
CA ALA A 140 -0.72 3.17 -4.96
C ALA A 140 -1.68 4.38 -4.92
N LEU A 141 -1.20 5.57 -5.29
CA LEU A 141 -2.03 6.77 -5.40
C LEU A 141 -3.14 6.59 -6.44
N ALA A 142 -2.83 6.04 -7.61
CA ALA A 142 -3.82 5.75 -8.63
C ALA A 142 -4.87 4.73 -8.15
N MET A 143 -4.46 3.72 -7.37
CA MET A 143 -5.36 2.76 -6.75
C MET A 143 -6.29 3.41 -5.72
N ILE A 144 -5.79 4.32 -4.88
CA ILE A 144 -6.61 5.05 -3.89
C ILE A 144 -7.65 5.91 -4.61
N VAL A 145 -7.22 6.72 -5.59
CA VAL A 145 -8.14 7.57 -6.36
C VAL A 145 -9.18 6.72 -7.08
N GLY A 146 -8.75 5.64 -7.75
CA GLY A 146 -9.66 4.71 -8.42
C GLY A 146 -10.65 4.04 -7.46
N SER A 147 -10.21 3.66 -6.26
CA SER A 147 -11.06 3.10 -5.21
C SER A 147 -12.09 4.11 -4.71
N VAL A 148 -11.70 5.36 -4.44
CA VAL A 148 -12.62 6.42 -4.01
C VAL A 148 -13.71 6.65 -5.06
N ILE A 149 -13.33 6.76 -6.33
CA ILE A 149 -14.28 6.94 -7.44
C ILE A 149 -15.21 5.73 -7.55
N LEU A 150 -14.67 4.50 -7.50
CA LEU A 150 -15.46 3.29 -7.60
C LEU A 150 -16.46 3.16 -6.44
N ASN A 151 -16.02 3.41 -5.20
CA ASN A 151 -16.89 3.40 -4.03
C ASN A 151 -17.99 4.46 -4.13
N ALA A 152 -17.68 5.67 -4.61
CA ALA A 152 -18.69 6.71 -4.82
C ALA A 152 -19.74 6.28 -5.83
N ILE A 153 -19.35 5.68 -6.96
CA ILE A 153 -20.26 5.18 -7.98
C ILE A 153 -21.17 4.08 -7.42
N LEU A 154 -20.58 3.09 -6.73
CA LEU A 154 -21.34 1.96 -6.17
C LEU A 154 -22.31 2.43 -5.08
N LEU A 155 -21.88 3.34 -4.23
CA LEU A 155 -22.71 3.90 -3.17
C LEU A 155 -23.92 4.68 -3.75
N VAL A 156 -23.68 5.51 -4.76
CA VAL A 156 -24.76 6.25 -5.43
C VAL A 156 -25.70 5.28 -6.12
N PHE A 157 -25.19 4.23 -6.78
CA PHE A 157 -26.01 3.23 -7.41
C PHE A 157 -26.92 2.51 -6.40
N ASP A 158 -26.38 1.99 -5.31
CA ASP A 158 -27.15 1.29 -4.30
C ASP A 158 -28.21 2.19 -3.65
N PHE A 159 -27.80 3.35 -3.14
CA PHE A 159 -28.73 4.23 -2.39
C PHE A 159 -29.77 4.93 -3.27
N ALA A 160 -29.36 5.48 -4.41
CA ALA A 160 -30.26 6.25 -5.25
C ALA A 160 -31.10 5.38 -6.19
N VAL A 161 -30.50 4.33 -6.81
CA VAL A 161 -31.16 3.52 -7.83
C VAL A 161 -31.87 2.32 -7.22
N VAL A 162 -31.20 1.56 -6.34
CA VAL A 162 -31.78 0.32 -5.80
C VAL A 162 -32.74 0.60 -4.66
N TYR A 163 -32.40 1.49 -3.72
CA TYR A 163 -33.20 1.74 -2.53
C TYR A 163 -34.03 3.03 -2.56
N GLY A 164 -33.84 3.88 -3.56
CA GLY A 164 -34.61 5.13 -3.71
C GLY A 164 -34.33 6.19 -2.64
N GLN A 165 -33.21 6.04 -1.89
CA GLN A 165 -32.81 6.90 -0.77
C GLN A 165 -31.78 7.96 -1.20
N GLY A 166 -31.89 8.47 -2.42
CA GLY A 166 -30.96 9.49 -2.96
C GLY A 166 -30.93 10.79 -2.14
N SER A 167 -32.00 11.10 -1.41
CA SER A 167 -32.06 12.26 -0.50
C SER A 167 -31.04 12.19 0.66
N ALA A 168 -30.55 10.99 1.02
CA ALA A 168 -29.54 10.83 2.04
C ALA A 168 -28.23 11.58 1.73
N PHE A 169 -27.91 11.75 0.44
CA PHE A 169 -26.70 12.48 0.04
C PHE A 169 -26.77 13.98 0.30
N SER A 170 -27.95 14.57 0.33
CA SER A 170 -28.15 16.00 0.65
C SER A 170 -27.90 16.31 2.13
N SER A 171 -27.94 15.30 3.00
CA SER A 171 -27.67 15.44 4.44
C SER A 171 -26.20 15.22 4.81
N LEU A 172 -25.31 14.95 3.82
CA LEU A 172 -23.87 14.80 4.06
C LEU A 172 -23.25 16.17 4.35
N THR A 173 -22.62 16.28 5.51
CA THR A 173 -21.98 17.51 6.00
C THR A 173 -20.50 17.59 5.60
N SER A 174 -19.85 18.72 5.93
CA SER A 174 -18.39 18.87 5.79
C SER A 174 -17.62 17.81 6.56
N ASP A 175 -18.17 17.31 7.67
CA ASP A 175 -17.56 16.30 8.52
C ASP A 175 -17.41 14.95 7.78
N PHE A 176 -18.36 14.63 6.90
CA PHE A 176 -18.27 13.45 6.04
C PHE A 176 -17.01 13.49 5.15
N TRP A 177 -16.77 14.63 4.51
CA TRP A 177 -15.60 14.78 3.63
C TRP A 177 -14.28 14.72 4.40
N SER A 178 -14.23 15.37 5.58
CA SER A 178 -13.05 15.26 6.46
C SER A 178 -12.78 13.84 6.90
N HIS A 179 -13.82 13.06 7.21
CA HIS A 179 -13.72 11.65 7.57
C HIS A 179 -13.15 10.82 6.42
N ILE A 180 -13.65 11.01 5.19
CA ILE A 180 -13.14 10.28 4.01
C ILE A 180 -11.67 10.61 3.74
N TRP A 181 -11.30 11.89 3.79
CA TRP A 181 -9.92 12.30 3.58
C TRP A 181 -8.98 11.76 4.67
N ALA A 182 -9.41 11.79 5.92
CA ALA A 182 -8.67 11.21 7.03
C ALA A 182 -8.45 9.71 6.82
N TYR A 183 -9.50 8.99 6.42
CA TYR A 183 -9.40 7.56 6.14
C TYR A 183 -8.48 7.27 4.95
N ALA A 184 -8.64 7.99 3.84
CA ALA A 184 -7.77 7.85 2.66
C ALA A 184 -6.29 8.12 2.99
N PHE A 185 -6.02 9.09 3.86
CA PHE A 185 -4.66 9.38 4.34
C PHE A 185 -4.07 8.20 5.13
N THR A 186 -4.84 7.61 6.05
CA THR A 186 -4.36 6.43 6.80
C THR A 186 -4.13 5.22 5.90
N VAL A 187 -4.96 5.04 4.88
CA VAL A 187 -4.76 4.01 3.84
C VAL A 187 -3.46 4.26 3.08
N LEU A 188 -3.19 5.51 2.69
CA LEU A 188 -1.93 5.88 2.03
C LEU A 188 -0.72 5.56 2.90
N VAL A 189 -0.74 5.93 4.18
CA VAL A 189 0.33 5.64 5.14
C VAL A 189 0.55 4.12 5.25
N SER A 190 -0.53 3.34 5.36
CA SER A 190 -0.47 1.87 5.38
C SER A 190 0.14 1.30 4.10
N MET A 191 -0.22 1.82 2.94
CA MET A 191 0.32 1.39 1.65
C MET A 191 1.81 1.72 1.51
N VAL A 192 2.25 2.90 1.95
CA VAL A 192 3.67 3.29 1.95
C VAL A 192 4.48 2.36 2.86
N ALA A 193 4.01 2.08 4.08
CA ALA A 193 4.66 1.14 4.99
C ALA A 193 4.79 -0.25 4.36
N THR A 194 3.74 -0.73 3.71
CA THR A 194 3.70 -2.02 3.01
C THR A 194 4.68 -2.07 1.84
N ILE A 195 4.78 -1.01 1.03
CA ILE A 195 5.73 -0.88 -0.08
C ILE A 195 7.17 -0.95 0.45
N LEU A 196 7.47 -0.19 1.51
CA LEU A 196 8.81 -0.14 2.10
C LEU A 196 9.21 -1.46 2.75
N LEU A 197 8.28 -2.15 3.43
CA LEU A 197 8.47 -3.50 3.93
C LEU A 197 8.83 -4.46 2.79
N ALA A 198 8.02 -4.50 1.73
CA ALA A 198 8.26 -5.39 0.59
C ALA A 198 9.60 -5.10 -0.10
N ALA A 199 9.95 -3.82 -0.27
CA ALA A 199 11.22 -3.40 -0.84
C ALA A 199 12.40 -3.84 0.04
N CYS A 200 12.33 -3.57 1.34
CA CYS A 200 13.36 -3.95 2.31
C CYS A 200 13.64 -5.44 2.26
N VAL A 201 12.60 -6.26 2.42
CA VAL A 201 12.74 -7.73 2.47
C VAL A 201 13.25 -8.29 1.14
N THR A 202 12.78 -7.75 0.00
CA THR A 202 13.23 -8.18 -1.33
C THR A 202 14.70 -7.82 -1.59
N VAL A 203 15.14 -6.64 -1.16
CA VAL A 203 16.54 -6.21 -1.26
C VAL A 203 17.44 -7.04 -0.34
N VAL A 204 16.97 -7.37 0.87
CA VAL A 204 17.69 -8.23 1.81
C VAL A 204 17.93 -9.62 1.21
N GLY A 205 16.88 -10.23 0.67
CA GLY A 205 16.91 -11.60 0.14
C GLY A 205 17.45 -11.73 -1.29
N ARG A 206 17.60 -10.63 -2.04
CA ARG A 206 18.02 -10.62 -3.46
C ARG A 206 17.27 -11.63 -4.35
N SER A 207 16.08 -12.00 -3.95
CA SER A 207 15.28 -13.06 -4.59
C SER A 207 13.82 -12.66 -4.60
N LEU A 208 13.14 -12.89 -5.73
CA LEU A 208 11.71 -12.70 -5.83
C LEU A 208 10.95 -13.61 -4.85
N SER A 209 11.33 -14.88 -4.79
CA SER A 209 10.65 -15.85 -3.93
C SER A 209 10.77 -15.49 -2.46
N PHE A 210 11.98 -15.17 -2.01
CA PHE A 210 12.20 -14.72 -0.63
C PHE A 210 11.44 -13.43 -0.33
N GLY A 211 11.52 -12.43 -1.24
CA GLY A 211 10.82 -11.14 -1.06
C GLY A 211 9.32 -11.32 -0.94
N LEU A 212 8.70 -12.15 -1.79
CA LEU A 212 7.26 -12.42 -1.74
C LEU A 212 6.87 -13.17 -0.45
N THR A 213 7.54 -14.29 -0.16
CA THR A 213 7.17 -15.11 1.00
C THR A 213 7.34 -14.37 2.31
N ALA A 214 8.48 -13.70 2.51
CA ALA A 214 8.73 -12.97 3.75
C ALA A 214 7.81 -11.75 3.91
N ALA A 215 7.57 -10.98 2.85
CA ALA A 215 6.67 -9.85 2.91
C ALA A 215 5.20 -10.27 3.15
N MET A 216 4.73 -11.33 2.49
CA MET A 216 3.38 -11.84 2.69
C MET A 216 3.17 -12.50 4.05
N SER A 217 4.21 -13.14 4.61
CA SER A 217 4.14 -13.77 5.93
C SER A 217 4.22 -12.77 7.08
N TRP A 218 4.69 -11.55 6.84
CA TRP A 218 4.92 -10.55 7.90
C TRP A 218 3.64 -10.22 8.67
N PHE A 219 2.58 -9.82 7.97
CA PHE A 219 1.33 -9.42 8.63
C PHE A 219 0.61 -10.58 9.33
N PRO A 220 0.46 -11.79 8.74
CA PRO A 220 -0.03 -12.95 9.48
C PRO A 220 0.81 -13.28 10.70
N ALA A 221 2.14 -13.22 10.60
CA ALA A 221 3.04 -13.49 11.73
C ALA A 221 2.87 -12.47 12.86
N ASP A 222 2.81 -11.16 12.53
CA ASP A 222 2.55 -10.10 13.50
C ASP A 222 1.22 -10.30 14.23
N ASN A 223 0.14 -10.57 13.49
CA ASN A 223 -1.17 -10.78 14.09
C ASN A 223 -1.23 -12.07 14.93
N PHE A 224 -0.56 -13.14 14.48
CA PHE A 224 -0.43 -14.36 15.28
C PHE A 224 0.38 -14.14 16.55
N ALA A 225 1.46 -13.36 16.48
CA ALA A 225 2.26 -13.00 17.64
C ALA A 225 1.44 -12.27 18.71
N VAL A 226 0.50 -11.40 18.33
CA VAL A 226 -0.43 -10.75 19.29
C VAL A 226 -1.18 -11.79 20.11
N LEU A 227 -1.71 -12.83 19.47
CA LEU A 227 -2.41 -13.91 20.17
C LEU A 227 -1.48 -14.65 21.13
N VAL A 228 -0.24 -14.95 20.71
CA VAL A 228 0.75 -15.61 21.56
C VAL A 228 1.08 -14.76 22.78
N PHE A 229 1.35 -13.47 22.61
CA PHE A 229 1.65 -12.56 23.71
C PHE A 229 0.48 -12.41 24.68
N PHE A 230 -0.75 -12.34 24.18
CA PHE A 230 -1.95 -12.34 24.99
C PHE A 230 -2.07 -13.60 25.86
N LEU A 231 -1.85 -14.78 25.27
CA LEU A 231 -1.87 -16.06 26.02
C LEU A 231 -0.77 -16.11 27.08
N VAL A 232 0.43 -15.66 26.75
CA VAL A 232 1.56 -15.61 27.70
C VAL A 232 1.25 -14.64 28.84
N GLY A 233 0.66 -13.47 28.55
CA GLY A 233 0.21 -12.51 29.56
C GLY A 233 -0.79 -13.13 30.56
N ARG A 234 -1.76 -13.88 30.01
CA ARG A 234 -2.74 -14.63 30.85
C ARG A 234 -2.09 -15.69 31.73
N LEU A 235 -1.14 -16.44 31.20
CA LEU A 235 -0.43 -17.50 31.92
C LEU A 235 0.51 -16.96 33.00
N THR A 236 1.24 -15.88 32.68
CA THR A 236 2.23 -15.27 33.59
C THR A 236 1.62 -14.24 34.52
N LYS A 237 0.34 -13.86 34.32
CA LYS A 237 -0.36 -12.79 35.06
C LYS A 237 0.44 -11.47 35.07
N SER A 238 1.09 -11.14 33.96
CA SER A 238 1.94 -9.97 33.81
C SER A 238 1.46 -9.09 32.66
N ASP A 239 1.13 -7.83 32.97
CA ASP A 239 0.68 -6.82 32.01
C ASP A 239 1.78 -6.40 30.99
N LEU A 240 3.02 -6.83 31.22
CA LEU A 240 4.14 -6.55 30.31
C LEU A 240 3.91 -7.13 28.91
N TRP A 241 3.38 -8.34 28.87
CA TRP A 241 3.15 -9.06 27.61
C TRP A 241 2.02 -8.44 26.79
N ASP A 242 1.02 -7.83 27.44
CA ASP A 242 -0.08 -7.15 26.75
C ASP A 242 0.34 -5.82 26.09
N LYS A 243 1.48 -5.24 26.53
CA LYS A 243 2.03 -3.99 25.98
C LYS A 243 2.90 -4.19 24.74
N ILE A 244 3.52 -5.36 24.57
CA ILE A 244 4.43 -5.65 23.47
C ILE A 244 3.75 -5.55 22.09
N PRO A 245 2.53 -6.08 21.90
CA PRO A 245 1.81 -5.96 20.63
C PRO A 245 1.54 -4.52 20.18
N ALA A 246 1.59 -3.55 21.09
CA ALA A 246 1.47 -2.13 20.81
C ALA A 246 2.56 -1.58 19.88
N TYR A 247 3.63 -2.34 19.66
CA TYR A 247 4.76 -1.98 18.81
C TYR A 247 4.83 -2.80 17.52
N PHE A 248 3.89 -3.72 17.27
CA PHE A 248 3.86 -4.52 16.05
C PHE A 248 3.20 -3.78 14.90
N LEU A 249 3.83 -3.83 13.72
CA LEU A 249 3.38 -3.08 12.55
C LEU A 249 2.00 -3.51 12.07
N GLY A 250 1.70 -4.81 12.00
CA GLY A 250 0.42 -5.34 11.53
C GLY A 250 -0.77 -4.83 12.34
N PRO A 251 -0.82 -5.04 13.67
CA PRO A 251 -1.86 -4.52 14.55
C PRO A 251 -2.02 -3.00 14.47
N ILE A 252 -0.89 -2.27 14.45
CA ILE A 252 -0.90 -0.80 14.35
C ILE A 252 -1.56 -0.34 13.05
N LEU A 253 -1.16 -0.88 11.91
CA LEU A 253 -1.76 -0.53 10.62
C LEU A 253 -3.24 -0.92 10.55
N ASN A 254 -3.65 -1.99 11.22
CA ASN A 254 -5.06 -2.39 11.27
C ASN A 254 -5.93 -1.40 12.05
N GLN A 255 -5.40 -0.81 13.12
CA GLN A 255 -6.13 0.13 13.96
C GLN A 255 -5.94 1.60 13.56
N LEU A 256 -4.93 1.92 12.75
CA LEU A 256 -4.60 3.29 12.37
C LEU A 256 -5.80 4.10 11.84
N PRO A 257 -6.68 3.57 10.95
CA PRO A 257 -7.83 4.31 10.47
C PRO A 257 -8.83 4.63 11.58
N THR A 258 -9.18 3.64 12.39
CA THR A 258 -10.16 3.82 13.48
C THR A 258 -9.65 4.75 14.57
N ALA A 259 -8.36 4.64 14.94
CA ALA A 259 -7.75 5.51 15.93
C ALA A 259 -7.69 6.97 15.46
N TYR A 260 -7.32 7.21 14.20
CA TYR A 260 -7.20 8.56 13.65
C TYR A 260 -8.55 9.23 13.42
N VAL A 261 -9.50 8.49 12.87
CA VAL A 261 -10.84 9.00 12.59
C VAL A 261 -11.62 9.24 13.88
N SER A 262 -11.52 8.36 14.88
CA SER A 262 -12.15 8.57 16.18
C SER A 262 -11.62 9.82 16.89
N ASN A 263 -10.32 10.09 16.82
CA ASN A 263 -9.74 11.31 17.37
C ASN A 263 -10.20 12.57 16.64
N LEU A 264 -10.37 12.50 15.33
CA LEU A 264 -10.89 13.61 14.53
C LEU A 264 -12.34 13.95 14.91
N LEU A 265 -13.18 12.93 15.09
CA LEU A 265 -14.58 13.10 15.52
C LEU A 265 -14.68 13.66 16.94
N VAL A 266 -13.83 13.24 17.86
CA VAL A 266 -13.76 13.80 19.22
C VAL A 266 -13.32 15.27 19.21
N SER A 267 -12.39 15.64 18.34
CA SER A 267 -11.90 17.02 18.23
C SER A 267 -12.92 17.98 17.56
N MET A 268 -13.82 17.45 16.74
CA MET A 268 -14.87 18.21 16.04
C MET A 268 -16.20 18.27 16.81
N SER A 269 -16.32 17.57 17.94
CA SER A 269 -17.52 17.62 18.77
C SER A 269 -17.69 19.01 19.40
N THR A 270 -18.45 19.86 18.72
CA THR A 270 -19.02 21.07 19.30
C THR A 270 -20.09 20.70 20.36
N PRO A 271 -20.38 21.58 21.33
CA PRO A 271 -21.20 21.26 22.50
C PRO A 271 -22.68 20.98 22.26
N VAL A 272 -23.10 20.79 21.03
CA VAL A 272 -24.49 20.47 20.67
C VAL A 272 -24.57 19.00 20.25
N GLY A 273 -24.80 18.14 21.24
CA GLY A 273 -25.23 16.76 21.04
C GLY A 273 -24.17 15.86 20.42
N THR A 274 -23.46 15.12 21.27
CA THR A 274 -22.62 14.01 20.84
C THR A 274 -23.48 12.98 20.10
N VAL A 275 -23.49 13.05 18.79
CA VAL A 275 -23.81 11.86 17.98
C VAL A 275 -22.64 10.93 18.18
N LYS A 276 -22.73 10.04 19.15
CA LYS A 276 -21.89 8.85 19.23
C LYS A 276 -22.21 8.07 17.97
N VAL A 277 -21.44 8.30 16.89
CA VAL A 277 -21.40 7.31 15.82
C VAL A 277 -20.93 6.03 16.52
N PRO A 278 -21.74 4.98 16.58
CA PRO A 278 -21.28 3.71 17.14
C PRO A 278 -20.12 3.31 16.23
N VAL A 279 -18.90 3.40 16.73
CA VAL A 279 -17.77 2.71 16.09
C VAL A 279 -18.20 1.26 16.08
N ALA A 280 -18.57 0.75 14.92
CA ALA A 280 -18.96 -0.64 14.77
C ALA A 280 -17.81 -1.45 15.36
N PRO A 281 -18.05 -2.30 16.36
CA PRO A 281 -17.00 -3.12 16.92
C PRO A 281 -16.40 -3.88 15.74
N ASN A 282 -15.09 -3.77 15.56
CA ASN A 282 -14.32 -4.36 14.46
C ASN A 282 -14.80 -5.80 14.18
N THR A 283 -15.73 -5.97 13.27
CA THR A 283 -16.36 -7.24 12.97
C THR A 283 -15.51 -8.14 12.06
N VAL A 284 -14.36 -7.64 11.61
CA VAL A 284 -13.43 -8.40 10.74
C VAL A 284 -12.02 -8.42 11.35
N GLY A 285 -11.91 -8.69 12.62
CA GLY A 285 -10.62 -8.88 13.28
C GLY A 285 -10.82 -9.34 14.70
N LEU A 286 -9.89 -10.10 15.22
CA LEU A 286 -9.78 -10.32 16.65
C LEU A 286 -9.88 -8.95 17.33
N ALA A 287 -10.79 -8.79 18.28
CA ALA A 287 -11.00 -7.55 19.01
C ALA A 287 -9.64 -6.97 19.41
N PRO A 288 -9.39 -5.65 19.26
CA PRO A 288 -8.11 -5.08 19.58
C PRO A 288 -7.83 -5.36 21.07
N PHE A 289 -6.83 -6.19 21.33
CA PHE A 289 -6.41 -6.48 22.71
C PHE A 289 -5.77 -5.24 23.35
N VAL A 290 -5.38 -4.26 22.54
CA VAL A 290 -4.80 -2.99 22.99
C VAL A 290 -5.37 -1.87 22.11
N SER A 291 -5.91 -0.81 22.75
CA SER A 291 -6.30 0.43 22.06
C SER A 291 -5.07 1.34 21.93
N TYR A 292 -4.83 1.88 20.74
CA TYR A 292 -3.72 2.79 20.49
C TYR A 292 -4.24 4.22 20.26
N ASP A 293 -3.48 5.18 20.76
CA ASP A 293 -3.65 6.57 20.33
C ASP A 293 -3.11 6.73 18.90
N ALA A 294 -3.76 7.59 18.10
CA ALA A 294 -3.35 7.87 16.74
C ALA A 294 -1.90 8.33 16.64
N THR A 295 -1.45 9.16 17.58
CA THR A 295 -0.07 9.67 17.63
C THR A 295 0.93 8.53 17.78
N HIS A 296 0.67 7.60 18.71
CA HIS A 296 1.49 6.41 18.89
C HIS A 296 1.56 5.58 17.60
N ALA A 297 0.40 5.32 16.97
CA ALA A 297 0.34 4.54 15.74
C ALA A 297 1.13 5.18 14.58
N PHE A 298 1.03 6.50 14.40
CA PHE A 298 1.81 7.21 13.38
C PHE A 298 3.31 7.20 13.67
N VAL A 299 3.72 7.43 14.92
CA VAL A 299 5.14 7.44 15.31
C VAL A 299 5.77 6.08 15.06
N ILE A 300 5.15 5.00 15.52
CA ILE A 300 5.68 3.64 15.30
C ILE A 300 5.72 3.29 13.82
N THR A 301 4.66 3.61 13.07
CA THR A 301 4.64 3.40 11.61
C THR A 301 5.77 4.17 10.92
N ALA A 302 6.01 5.43 11.31
CA ALA A 302 7.09 6.22 10.77
C ALA A 302 8.48 5.62 11.08
N ILE A 303 8.68 5.11 12.30
CA ILE A 303 9.92 4.41 12.68
C ILE A 303 10.16 3.19 11.78
N TYR A 304 9.12 2.36 11.55
CA TYR A 304 9.22 1.22 10.63
C TYR A 304 9.52 1.66 9.19
N CYS A 305 8.86 2.70 8.70
CA CYS A 305 9.09 3.24 7.36
C CYS A 305 10.53 3.71 7.18
N VAL A 306 11.06 4.46 8.16
CA VAL A 306 12.45 4.94 8.14
C VAL A 306 13.43 3.77 8.21
N ALA A 307 13.19 2.79 9.08
CA ALA A 307 14.04 1.61 9.22
C ALA A 307 14.07 0.77 7.92
N PHE A 308 12.91 0.48 7.33
CA PHE A 308 12.84 -0.28 6.08
C PHE A 308 13.49 0.46 4.91
N ALA A 309 13.24 1.78 4.79
CA ALA A 309 13.88 2.60 3.78
C ALA A 309 15.41 2.61 3.97
N ALA A 310 15.88 2.89 5.20
CA ALA A 310 17.31 2.94 5.50
C ALA A 310 18.00 1.61 5.16
N ILE A 311 17.43 0.47 5.56
CA ILE A 311 17.98 -0.86 5.26
C ILE A 311 18.01 -1.10 3.75
N ALA A 312 16.89 -0.82 3.04
CA ALA A 312 16.81 -1.03 1.60
C ALA A 312 17.82 -0.19 0.83
N PHE A 313 17.92 1.11 1.13
CA PHE A 313 18.87 2.02 0.48
C PHE A 313 20.32 1.71 0.84
N TYR A 314 20.61 1.45 2.12
CA TYR A 314 21.95 1.11 2.58
C TYR A 314 22.48 -0.17 1.92
N LEU A 315 21.67 -1.24 1.88
CA LEU A 315 22.07 -2.49 1.26
C LEU A 315 22.23 -2.35 -0.26
N THR A 316 21.39 -1.56 -0.91
CA THR A 316 21.49 -1.28 -2.35
C THR A 316 22.76 -0.50 -2.68
N TRP A 317 23.16 0.42 -1.80
CA TRP A 317 24.39 1.20 -1.96
C TRP A 317 25.64 0.39 -1.71
N ARG A 318 25.69 -0.39 -0.60
CA ARG A 318 26.90 -1.06 -0.11
C ARG A 318 27.21 -2.37 -0.84
N ARG A 319 26.19 -3.15 -1.20
CA ARG A 319 26.40 -4.48 -1.76
C ARG A 319 26.74 -4.44 -3.23
N ASP A 320 27.81 -5.13 -3.62
CA ASP A 320 28.15 -5.34 -5.02
C ASP A 320 27.20 -6.34 -5.68
N VAL A 321 26.87 -6.07 -6.96
CA VAL A 321 25.95 -6.90 -7.76
C VAL A 321 26.72 -8.06 -8.43
N LEU A 322 28.03 -8.15 -8.17
CA LEU A 322 28.94 -9.12 -8.81
C LEU A 322 29.03 -10.45 -8.06
N GLU A 323 28.49 -10.54 -6.83
CA GLU A 323 28.46 -11.77 -6.05
C GLU A 323 27.08 -12.48 -6.14
#